data_66b3f51133736074b7920e6dfbeefb66
#
_entry.id   66b3f51133736074b7920e6dfbeefb66
#
_cell.length_a   1.000
_cell.length_b   1.000
_cell.length_c   1.000
_cell.angle_alpha   90.00
_cell.angle_beta   90.00
_cell.angle_gamma   90.00
#
_symmetry.space_group_name_H-M   'P 1'
#
loop_
_entity.id
_entity.type
_entity.pdbx_description
1 polymer ?
#
loop_
_entity_poly.entity_id
_entity_poly.type
_entity_poly.pdbx_seq_one_letter_code
_entity_poly.pdbx_strand_id
1 'polypeptide(L)'
;MSESLARTERLGLVEVFRSLGPSAPTLCEGWRTADLLAHLVLRERKPVAALGILVPSLSARTEQLTLELASDFEANIRLFESGPPSWNPMRYLDALVNGSEMLIHHEDVLRAQPEWKPRVLSAQAQQEARRILRGAAQLMTRGAKVKVRPDPAGALTPANGEVVIRGDEV
;
A
#
# COMPACT_ATOMS: atom_id res chain seq x y z
N MET A 1 24.19 1.42 -3.09
CA MET A 1 23.17 1.11 -2.08
C MET A 1 21.89 0.83 -2.84
N SER A 2 21.30 -0.35 -2.68
CA SER A 2 20.03 -0.66 -3.36
C SER A 2 18.90 0.16 -2.75
N GLU A 3 17.98 0.63 -3.59
CA GLU A 3 16.79 1.33 -3.11
C GLU A 3 15.86 0.34 -2.40
N SER A 4 15.19 0.80 -1.32
CA SER A 4 14.19 -0.01 -0.62
C SER A 4 12.94 -0.21 -1.48
N LEU A 5 12.23 -1.33 -1.29
CA LEU A 5 10.96 -1.61 -1.97
C LEU A 5 10.00 -0.42 -1.83
N ALA A 6 9.83 0.12 -0.60
CA ALA A 6 8.97 1.27 -0.35
C ALA A 6 9.30 2.48 -1.25
N ARG A 7 10.59 2.76 -1.47
CA ARG A 7 11.01 3.87 -2.32
C ARG A 7 10.76 3.57 -3.80
N THR A 8 11.09 2.38 -4.25
CA THR A 8 10.87 1.96 -5.64
C THR A 8 9.37 1.99 -5.98
N GLU A 9 8.54 1.42 -5.11
CA GLU A 9 7.09 1.40 -5.30
C GLU A 9 6.48 2.81 -5.24
N ARG A 10 6.96 3.68 -4.35
CA ARG A 10 6.55 5.08 -4.30
C ARG A 10 6.80 5.81 -5.62
N LEU A 11 8.00 5.68 -6.17
CA LEU A 11 8.36 6.36 -7.43
C LEU A 11 7.54 5.81 -8.60
N GLY A 12 7.36 4.49 -8.66
CA GLY A 12 6.49 3.89 -9.67
C GLY A 12 5.04 4.34 -9.55
N LEU A 13 4.52 4.43 -8.32
CA LEU A 13 3.15 4.91 -8.08
C LEU A 13 2.99 6.40 -8.46
N VAL A 14 4.01 7.23 -8.24
CA VAL A 14 4.03 8.64 -8.71
C VAL A 14 3.93 8.71 -10.24
N GLU A 15 4.68 7.88 -10.95
CA GLU A 15 4.62 7.83 -12.42
C GLU A 15 3.23 7.39 -12.91
N VAL A 16 2.64 6.40 -12.25
CA VAL A 16 1.29 5.92 -12.56
C VAL A 16 0.24 7.00 -12.30
N PHE A 17 0.31 7.70 -11.18
CA PHE A 17 -0.59 8.84 -10.89
C PHE A 17 -0.48 9.95 -11.95
N ARG A 18 0.74 10.30 -12.36
CA ARG A 18 0.97 11.31 -13.41
C ARG A 18 0.38 10.88 -14.74
N SER A 19 0.52 9.60 -15.11
CA SER A 19 0.03 9.10 -16.40
C SER A 19 -1.48 8.95 -16.46
N LEU A 20 -2.11 8.53 -15.36
CA LEU A 20 -3.55 8.25 -15.30
C LEU A 20 -4.40 9.48 -14.94
N GLY A 21 -3.81 10.45 -14.25
CA GLY A 21 -4.53 11.62 -13.74
C GLY A 21 -5.43 11.31 -12.53
N PRO A 22 -6.21 12.32 -12.06
CA PRO A 22 -6.94 12.25 -10.79
C PRO A 22 -8.19 11.36 -10.79
N SER A 23 -8.72 11.03 -11.96
CA SER A 23 -10.05 10.42 -12.10
C SER A 23 -10.04 8.93 -12.43
N ALA A 24 -8.85 8.31 -12.52
CA ALA A 24 -8.74 6.90 -12.85
C ALA A 24 -9.27 6.00 -11.71
N PRO A 25 -9.82 4.82 -12.01
CA PRO A 25 -10.31 3.89 -11.01
C PRO A 25 -9.16 3.28 -10.20
N THR A 26 -9.49 2.83 -8.98
CA THR A 26 -8.64 2.00 -8.14
C THR A 26 -9.42 0.77 -7.68
N LEU A 27 -8.76 -0.26 -7.12
CA LEU A 27 -9.46 -1.37 -6.48
C LEU A 27 -10.00 -1.01 -5.09
N CYS A 28 -9.60 0.12 -4.52
CA CYS A 28 -10.20 0.64 -3.29
C CYS A 28 -11.62 1.12 -3.61
N GLU A 29 -12.63 0.44 -3.06
CA GLU A 29 -14.04 0.69 -3.36
C GLU A 29 -14.42 2.18 -3.17
N GLY A 30 -15.00 2.76 -4.21
CA GLY A 30 -15.42 4.17 -4.24
C GLY A 30 -14.28 5.20 -4.42
N TRP A 31 -13.02 4.77 -4.48
CA TRP A 31 -11.88 5.68 -4.59
C TRP A 31 -11.36 5.80 -6.02
N ARG A 32 -11.05 7.04 -6.41
CA ARG A 32 -10.26 7.39 -7.57
C ARG A 32 -8.79 7.60 -7.19
N THR A 33 -7.92 7.73 -8.17
CA THR A 33 -6.50 8.03 -7.97
C THR A 33 -6.27 9.28 -7.10
N ALA A 34 -7.10 10.31 -7.20
CA ALA A 34 -7.02 11.49 -6.34
C ALA A 34 -7.29 11.17 -4.86
N ASP A 35 -8.27 10.34 -4.58
CA ASP A 35 -8.65 9.95 -3.21
C ASP A 35 -7.55 9.09 -2.59
N LEU A 36 -7.03 8.13 -3.34
CA LEU A 36 -5.94 7.26 -2.89
C LEU A 36 -4.66 8.06 -2.63
N LEU A 37 -4.28 8.97 -3.53
CA LEU A 37 -3.12 9.83 -3.33
C LEU A 37 -3.28 10.73 -2.10
N ALA A 38 -4.47 11.32 -1.92
CA ALA A 38 -4.79 12.13 -0.74
C ALA A 38 -4.69 11.32 0.56
N HIS A 39 -5.17 10.07 0.56
CA HIS A 39 -5.03 9.13 1.67
C HIS A 39 -3.55 8.89 2.02
N LEU A 40 -2.70 8.61 1.04
CA LEU A 40 -1.27 8.37 1.24
C LEU A 40 -0.56 9.60 1.80
N VAL A 41 -0.87 10.80 1.26
CA VAL A 41 -0.31 12.06 1.76
C VAL A 41 -0.78 12.37 3.19
N LEU A 42 -2.07 12.18 3.48
CA LEU A 42 -2.62 12.37 4.82
C LEU A 42 -1.87 11.51 5.85
N ARG A 43 -1.67 10.26 5.53
CA ARG A 43 -1.00 9.28 6.38
C ARG A 43 0.44 9.70 6.71
N GLU A 44 1.14 10.27 5.75
CA GLU A 44 2.53 10.70 5.90
C GLU A 44 2.67 12.09 6.53
N ARG A 45 1.73 12.98 6.31
CA ARG A 45 1.82 14.38 6.73
C ARG A 45 0.99 14.73 7.96
N LYS A 46 -0.08 13.97 8.21
CA LYS A 46 -1.00 14.21 9.33
C LYS A 46 -1.28 12.91 10.12
N PRO A 47 -0.26 12.29 10.75
CA PRO A 47 -0.41 10.97 11.36
C PRO A 47 -1.48 10.91 12.46
N VAL A 48 -1.72 12.01 13.17
CA VAL A 48 -2.82 12.09 14.17
C VAL A 48 -4.18 12.04 13.48
N ALA A 49 -4.35 12.71 12.35
CA ALA A 49 -5.59 12.65 11.58
C ALA A 49 -5.77 11.27 10.93
N ALA A 50 -4.68 10.63 10.54
CA ALA A 50 -4.69 9.27 9.98
C ALA A 50 -5.12 8.20 10.99
N LEU A 51 -5.15 8.49 12.30
CA LEU A 51 -5.71 7.57 13.30
C LEU A 51 -7.18 7.22 13.03
N GLY A 52 -7.93 8.09 12.38
CA GLY A 52 -9.32 7.81 11.98
C GLY A 52 -9.46 6.70 10.95
N ILE A 53 -8.38 6.27 10.29
CA ILE A 53 -8.36 5.07 9.44
C ILE A 53 -8.59 3.81 10.30
N LEU A 54 -8.10 3.81 11.53
CA LEU A 54 -8.18 2.68 12.46
C LEU A 54 -9.22 2.86 13.57
N VAL A 55 -9.60 4.12 13.85
CA VAL A 55 -10.49 4.48 14.96
C VAL A 55 -11.81 5.04 14.42
N PRO A 56 -12.90 4.29 14.47
CA PRO A 56 -14.19 4.69 13.87
C PRO A 56 -14.72 6.05 14.33
N SER A 57 -14.49 6.43 15.58
CA SER A 57 -14.93 7.73 16.12
C SER A 57 -14.21 8.95 15.52
N LEU A 58 -13.11 8.74 14.81
CA LEU A 58 -12.32 9.78 14.16
C LEU A 58 -12.46 9.73 12.62
N SER A 59 -13.17 8.75 12.06
CA SER A 59 -13.25 8.52 10.61
C SER A 59 -13.80 9.72 9.86
N ALA A 60 -14.88 10.36 10.33
CA ALA A 60 -15.48 11.52 9.66
C ALA A 60 -14.50 12.69 9.46
N ARG A 61 -13.63 12.97 10.45
CA ARG A 61 -12.60 14.00 10.32
C ARG A 61 -11.51 13.61 9.34
N THR A 62 -11.11 12.35 9.35
CA THR A 62 -10.13 11.81 8.41
C THR A 62 -10.64 11.89 6.98
N GLU A 63 -11.89 11.51 6.76
CA GLU A 63 -12.58 11.55 5.49
C GLU A 63 -12.69 12.99 4.95
N GLN A 64 -13.10 13.94 5.77
CA GLN A 64 -13.13 15.36 5.40
C GLN A 64 -11.75 15.86 4.97
N LEU A 65 -10.70 15.57 5.73
CA LEU A 65 -9.33 15.99 5.40
C LEU A 65 -8.80 15.30 4.13
N THR A 66 -9.19 14.07 3.88
CA THR A 66 -8.85 13.36 2.64
C THR A 66 -9.51 14.03 1.43
N LEU A 67 -10.80 14.40 1.54
CA LEU A 67 -11.51 15.12 0.47
C LEU A 67 -10.90 16.51 0.20
N GLU A 68 -10.53 17.25 1.26
CA GLU A 68 -9.85 18.53 1.10
C GLU A 68 -8.51 18.39 0.36
N LEU A 69 -7.71 17.37 0.73
CA LEU A 69 -6.44 17.07 0.04
C LEU A 69 -6.66 16.62 -1.40
N ALA A 70 -7.67 15.80 -1.68
CA ALA A 70 -7.95 15.28 -3.02
C ALA A 70 -8.19 16.38 -4.06
N SER A 71 -8.52 17.60 -3.64
CA SER A 71 -8.76 18.74 -4.53
C SER A 71 -7.52 19.27 -5.26
N ASP A 72 -6.29 19.05 -4.74
CA ASP A 72 -5.04 19.48 -5.37
C ASP A 72 -4.13 18.30 -5.66
N PHE A 73 -4.47 17.58 -6.72
CA PHE A 73 -3.78 16.38 -7.14
C PHE A 73 -2.29 16.59 -7.41
N GLU A 74 -1.93 17.66 -8.11
CA GLU A 74 -0.54 17.96 -8.47
C GLU A 74 0.31 18.33 -7.24
N ALA A 75 -0.22 19.09 -6.30
CA ALA A 75 0.48 19.36 -5.06
C ALA A 75 0.68 18.08 -4.26
N ASN A 76 -0.31 17.20 -4.22
CA ASN A 76 -0.22 15.91 -3.54
C ASN A 76 0.81 14.98 -4.18
N ILE A 77 0.94 14.95 -5.51
CA ILE A 77 2.01 14.22 -6.20
C ILE A 77 3.39 14.69 -5.68
N ARG A 78 3.64 16.00 -5.66
CA ARG A 78 4.92 16.55 -5.17
C ARG A 78 5.18 16.22 -3.70
N LEU A 79 4.15 16.30 -2.86
CA LEU A 79 4.24 15.95 -1.44
C LEU A 79 4.54 14.46 -1.25
N PHE A 80 3.87 13.60 -1.98
CA PHE A 80 4.06 12.16 -1.92
C PHE A 80 5.42 11.71 -2.45
N GLU A 81 5.87 12.29 -3.56
CA GLU A 81 7.19 12.03 -4.15
C GLU A 81 8.34 12.37 -3.19
N SER A 82 8.20 13.46 -2.43
CA SER A 82 9.21 13.88 -1.44
C SER A 82 9.33 12.95 -0.23
N GLY A 83 8.36 12.04 -0.04
CA GLY A 83 8.29 11.11 1.06
C GLY A 83 7.87 11.74 2.40
N PRO A 84 7.79 10.91 3.46
CA PRO A 84 7.41 11.39 4.78
C PRO A 84 8.42 12.40 5.33
N PRO A 85 7.95 13.46 6.03
CA PRO A 85 8.82 14.46 6.61
C PRO A 85 9.77 13.84 7.64
N SER A 86 10.94 14.49 7.87
CA SER A 86 11.97 14.00 8.77
C SER A 86 11.51 13.85 10.25
N TRP A 87 10.52 14.63 10.65
CA TRP A 87 9.93 14.56 12.01
C TRP A 87 8.93 13.41 12.16
N ASN A 88 8.45 12.79 11.06
CA ASN A 88 7.47 11.73 11.15
C ASN A 88 8.15 10.39 11.46
N PRO A 89 7.80 9.74 12.60
CA PRO A 89 8.35 8.43 12.95
C PRO A 89 8.03 7.35 11.91
N MET A 90 6.98 7.51 11.11
CA MET A 90 6.66 6.61 9.98
C MET A 90 7.82 6.49 8.99
N ARG A 91 8.70 7.50 8.89
CA ARG A 91 9.91 7.43 8.07
C ARG A 91 10.83 6.27 8.47
N TYR A 92 10.87 5.93 9.76
CA TYR A 92 11.72 4.87 10.31
C TYR A 92 11.05 3.50 10.35
N LEU A 93 9.71 3.46 10.22
CA LEU A 93 8.94 2.24 10.07
C LEU A 93 8.86 1.77 8.60
N ASP A 94 9.72 2.33 7.75
CA ASP A 94 9.63 2.34 6.30
C ASP A 94 9.67 0.93 5.66
N ALA A 95 10.45 0.02 6.21
CA ALA A 95 10.68 -1.26 5.53
C ALA A 95 9.49 -2.22 5.58
N LEU A 96 8.71 -2.24 6.67
CA LEU A 96 7.59 -3.19 6.82
C LEU A 96 6.23 -2.54 6.58
N VAL A 97 5.99 -1.37 7.17
CA VAL A 97 4.67 -0.73 7.11
C VAL A 97 4.47 0.06 5.82
N ASN A 98 5.48 0.85 5.42
CA ASN A 98 5.37 1.64 4.20
C ASN A 98 5.61 0.80 2.94
N GLY A 99 6.47 -0.24 3.01
CA GLY A 99 6.68 -1.15 1.90
C GLY A 99 5.42 -1.88 1.47
N SER A 100 4.63 -2.39 2.44
CA SER A 100 3.35 -3.03 2.15
C SER A 100 2.32 -2.07 1.57
N GLU A 101 2.19 -0.88 2.16
CA GLU A 101 1.25 0.13 1.68
C GLU A 101 1.56 0.57 0.25
N MET A 102 2.82 0.88 -0.04
CA MET A 102 3.21 1.30 -1.38
C MET A 102 2.99 0.19 -2.41
N LEU A 103 3.35 -1.05 -2.08
CA LEU A 103 3.17 -2.19 -2.98
C LEU A 103 1.69 -2.48 -3.23
N ILE A 104 0.88 -2.57 -2.16
CA ILE A 104 -0.56 -2.87 -2.27
C ILE A 104 -1.26 -1.78 -3.08
N HIS A 105 -1.07 -0.52 -2.74
CA HIS A 105 -1.76 0.56 -3.44
C HIS A 105 -1.25 0.80 -4.87
N HIS A 106 0.01 0.46 -5.18
CA HIS A 106 0.49 0.44 -6.54
C HIS A 106 -0.25 -0.63 -7.37
N GLU A 107 -0.40 -1.84 -6.81
CA GLU A 107 -1.19 -2.90 -7.44
C GLU A 107 -2.68 -2.52 -7.54
N ASP A 108 -3.27 -1.87 -6.53
CA ASP A 108 -4.66 -1.41 -6.55
C ASP A 108 -4.94 -0.48 -7.74
N VAL A 109 -4.01 0.43 -8.03
CA VAL A 109 -4.16 1.34 -9.16
C VAL A 109 -3.95 0.62 -10.49
N LEU A 110 -2.90 -0.18 -10.60
CA LEU A 110 -2.58 -0.88 -11.85
C LEU A 110 -3.65 -1.90 -12.22
N ARG A 111 -4.08 -2.73 -11.28
CA ARG A 111 -5.05 -3.81 -11.52
C ARG A 111 -6.46 -3.30 -11.79
N ALA A 112 -6.76 -2.06 -11.44
CA ALA A 112 -8.02 -1.41 -11.81
C ALA A 112 -8.07 -0.96 -13.28
N GLN A 113 -6.93 -0.99 -14.00
CA GLN A 113 -6.89 -0.56 -15.39
C GLN A 113 -7.26 -1.71 -16.35
N PRO A 114 -7.99 -1.43 -17.47
CA PRO A 114 -8.46 -2.46 -18.40
C PRO A 114 -7.35 -3.30 -19.03
N GLU A 115 -6.18 -2.70 -19.25
CA GLU A 115 -5.04 -3.35 -19.92
C GLU A 115 -3.95 -3.82 -18.94
N TRP A 116 -4.33 -4.01 -17.67
CA TRP A 116 -3.38 -4.46 -16.67
C TRP A 116 -2.66 -5.75 -17.04
N LYS A 117 -1.37 -5.79 -16.74
CA LYS A 117 -0.53 -6.98 -16.85
C LYS A 117 0.31 -7.15 -15.60
N PRO A 118 0.58 -8.38 -15.13
CA PRO A 118 1.46 -8.63 -14.02
C PRO A 118 2.83 -7.96 -14.21
N ARG A 119 3.33 -7.30 -13.18
CA ARG A 119 4.67 -6.72 -13.18
C ARG A 119 5.72 -7.78 -12.84
N VAL A 120 6.90 -7.62 -13.40
CA VAL A 120 8.06 -8.42 -13.01
C VAL A 120 8.88 -7.62 -12.00
N LEU A 121 8.82 -8.00 -10.74
CA LEU A 121 9.64 -7.41 -9.69
C LEU A 121 11.07 -7.97 -9.74
N SER A 122 12.05 -7.15 -9.34
CA SER A 122 13.43 -7.62 -9.16
C SER A 122 13.49 -8.68 -8.05
N ALA A 123 14.49 -9.56 -8.09
CA ALA A 123 14.68 -10.60 -7.06
C ALA A 123 14.76 -10.02 -5.64
N GLN A 124 15.35 -8.83 -5.48
CA GLN A 124 15.40 -8.13 -4.21
C GLN A 124 14.00 -7.65 -3.78
N ALA A 125 13.25 -7.00 -4.68
CA ALA A 125 11.90 -6.54 -4.40
C ALA A 125 10.96 -7.71 -4.03
N GLN A 126 11.07 -8.83 -4.74
CA GLN A 126 10.33 -10.07 -4.39
C GLN A 126 10.69 -10.57 -2.99
N GLN A 127 11.98 -10.55 -2.62
CA GLN A 127 12.41 -10.99 -1.29
C GLN A 127 11.87 -10.07 -0.18
N GLU A 128 11.87 -8.76 -0.40
CA GLU A 128 11.31 -7.78 0.55
C GLU A 128 9.79 -7.93 0.63
N ALA A 129 9.09 -8.02 -0.49
CA ALA A 129 7.63 -8.26 -0.55
C ALA A 129 7.25 -9.54 0.20
N ARG A 130 8.00 -10.62 0.01
CA ARG A 130 7.77 -11.89 0.71
C ARG A 130 7.94 -11.77 2.23
N ARG A 131 8.91 -10.99 2.72
CA ARG A 131 9.06 -10.75 4.16
C ARG A 131 7.86 -10.00 4.73
N ILE A 132 7.39 -8.98 4.01
CA ILE A 132 6.20 -8.19 4.35
C ILE A 132 4.96 -9.09 4.40
N LEU A 133 4.74 -9.84 3.32
CA LEU A 133 3.60 -10.75 3.20
C LEU A 133 3.57 -11.80 4.30
N ARG A 134 4.73 -12.35 4.67
CA ARG A 134 4.83 -13.30 5.79
C ARG A 134 4.39 -12.67 7.12
N GLY A 135 4.84 -11.45 7.42
CA GLY A 135 4.45 -10.74 8.63
C GLY A 135 2.95 -10.40 8.64
N ALA A 136 2.44 -9.89 7.53
CA ALA A 136 1.02 -9.56 7.37
C ALA A 136 0.13 -10.82 7.48
N ALA A 137 0.49 -11.88 6.76
CA ALA A 137 -0.25 -13.14 6.79
C ALA A 137 -0.30 -13.74 8.21
N GLN A 138 0.80 -13.70 8.96
CA GLN A 138 0.82 -14.17 10.34
C GLN A 138 -0.08 -13.36 11.26
N LEU A 139 -0.10 -12.03 11.06
CA LEU A 139 -0.95 -11.13 11.86
C LEU A 139 -2.43 -11.33 11.53
N MET A 140 -2.77 -11.33 10.25
CA MET A 140 -4.17 -11.42 9.77
C MET A 140 -4.79 -12.80 10.02
N THR A 141 -3.97 -13.86 10.01
CA THR A 141 -4.47 -15.23 10.26
C THR A 141 -4.30 -15.68 11.71
N ARG A 142 -3.89 -14.77 12.59
CA ARG A 142 -3.72 -15.09 14.02
C ARG A 142 -5.04 -15.54 14.63
N GLY A 143 -5.07 -16.75 15.13
CA GLY A 143 -6.28 -17.37 15.71
C GLY A 143 -7.23 -18.00 14.68
N ALA A 144 -6.99 -17.83 13.39
CA ALA A 144 -7.73 -18.54 12.34
C ALA A 144 -7.03 -19.84 11.96
N LYS A 145 -7.83 -20.86 11.60
CA LYS A 145 -7.30 -22.13 11.05
C LYS A 145 -7.04 -22.01 9.55
N VAL A 146 -6.23 -21.02 9.16
CA VAL A 146 -5.92 -20.73 7.75
C VAL A 146 -4.43 -20.88 7.51
N LYS A 147 -4.07 -21.56 6.44
CA LYS A 147 -2.70 -21.70 5.95
C LYS A 147 -2.53 -20.92 4.65
N VAL A 148 -1.65 -19.94 4.65
CA VAL A 148 -1.32 -19.17 3.44
C VAL A 148 -0.08 -19.77 2.79
N ARG A 149 -0.20 -20.14 1.52
CA ARG A 149 0.89 -20.67 0.69
C ARG A 149 0.91 -19.95 -0.64
N PRO A 150 1.85 -19.04 -0.89
CA PRO A 150 2.13 -18.61 -2.25
C PRO A 150 2.77 -19.76 -3.03
N ASP A 151 2.40 -19.89 -4.28
CA ASP A 151 2.93 -20.92 -5.18
C ASP A 151 4.04 -20.30 -6.06
N PRO A 152 5.25 -20.88 -6.18
CA PRO A 152 5.71 -22.19 -5.67
C PRO A 152 6.45 -22.14 -4.32
N ALA A 153 6.47 -21.03 -3.64
CA ALA A 153 7.47 -20.68 -2.62
C ALA A 153 7.20 -21.17 -1.19
N GLY A 154 6.22 -22.05 -0.95
CA GLY A 154 5.99 -22.67 0.36
C GLY A 154 5.14 -21.86 1.35
N ALA A 155 4.92 -22.37 2.56
CA ALA A 155 3.99 -21.78 3.51
C ALA A 155 4.54 -20.49 4.14
N LEU A 156 3.73 -19.42 4.15
CA LEU A 156 3.99 -18.18 4.87
C LEU A 156 3.59 -18.26 6.35
N THR A 157 2.58 -19.06 6.66
CA THR A 157 2.11 -19.27 8.04
C THR A 157 2.42 -20.67 8.51
N PRO A 158 2.80 -20.87 9.78
CA PRO A 158 3.08 -22.20 10.36
C PRO A 158 1.82 -23.01 10.63
N ALA A 159 0.63 -22.48 10.44
CA ALA A 159 -0.61 -23.08 10.88
C ALA A 159 -0.92 -24.40 10.16
N ASN A 160 -1.39 -25.39 10.91
CA ASN A 160 -2.06 -26.58 10.40
C ASN A 160 -3.54 -26.26 10.18
N GLY A 161 -3.82 -25.48 9.11
CA GLY A 161 -5.17 -25.01 8.82
C GLY A 161 -5.92 -25.95 7.87
N GLU A 162 -7.24 -26.00 8.01
CA GLU A 162 -8.15 -26.73 7.11
C GLU A 162 -8.29 -25.99 5.77
N VAL A 163 -8.16 -24.66 5.78
CA VAL A 163 -8.25 -23.80 4.58
C VAL A 163 -6.85 -23.43 4.13
N VAL A 164 -6.56 -23.65 2.86
CA VAL A 164 -5.30 -23.27 2.22
C VAL A 164 -5.58 -22.22 1.15
N ILE A 165 -5.03 -21.01 1.33
CA ILE A 165 -5.03 -19.98 0.30
C ILE A 165 -3.76 -20.18 -0.53
N ARG A 166 -3.91 -20.31 -1.84
CA ARG A 166 -2.81 -20.41 -2.80
C ARG A 166 -2.92 -19.30 -3.82
N GLY A 167 -1.80 -18.81 -4.28
CA GLY A 167 -1.70 -17.78 -5.31
C GLY A 167 -0.27 -17.31 -5.49
N ASP A 168 -0.05 -16.46 -6.46
CA ASP A 168 1.22 -15.80 -6.66
C ASP A 168 1.46 -14.76 -5.55
N GLU A 169 2.72 -14.45 -5.29
CA GLU A 169 3.09 -13.49 -4.23
C GLU A 169 2.81 -12.04 -4.64
N VAL A 170 2.81 -11.77 -5.96
CA VAL A 170 2.57 -10.44 -6.56
C VAL A 170 1.93 -10.61 -7.92
#